data_ab01ca2b5c7375cdd911f8c0c31c6b17
#
_entry.id   ab01ca2b5c7375cdd911f8c0c31c6b17
#
_cell.length_a   1.000
_cell.length_b   1.000
_cell.length_c   1.000
_cell.angle_alpha   90.00
_cell.angle_beta   90.00
_cell.angle_gamma   90.00
#
_symmetry.space_group_name_H-M   'P 1'
#
loop_
_entity.id
_entity.type
_entity.pdbx_description
1 polymer ?
#
loop_
_entity_poly.entity_id
_entity_poly.type
_entity_poly.pdbx_seq_one_letter_code
_entity_poly.pdbx_strand_id
1 'polypeptide(L)'
;MVSAIDPRRTFLNLIDPLQLDPTFVSRVRNIRMQGVVAKVNLALDALPSFRGASPEQLRGAIVIAPNLDYIERAYDAAKYGAMSPQPLLEVTIPTLSDPSRVPQGKHVMSVWVQYAPYKLEIGNWKLEKEKLGHWVIRALEEYAPNLQSLVLHSQILTPCDLEETYGVTEGDLNHGQIALDQFWFMRPVPGFAQYHAPLDGLYLCGAGAHPGGLPCAAGRNAAREISKRS
;
A
#
# COMPACT_ATOMS: atom_id res chain seq x y z
N MET A 1 -23.38 -7.27 -8.80
CA MET A 1 -22.14 -7.65 -8.08
C MET A 1 -21.18 -6.47 -8.08
N VAL A 2 -20.38 -6.28 -7.01
CA VAL A 2 -19.41 -5.17 -6.94
C VAL A 2 -18.05 -5.73 -6.54
N SER A 3 -17.00 -5.40 -7.31
CA SER A 3 -15.62 -5.79 -7.01
C SER A 3 -14.81 -4.59 -6.52
N ALA A 4 -14.16 -4.74 -5.37
CA ALA A 4 -13.25 -3.77 -4.78
C ALA A 4 -11.77 -4.16 -4.92
N ILE A 5 -11.48 -5.34 -5.44
CA ILE A 5 -10.12 -5.82 -5.70
C ILE A 5 -9.57 -5.26 -7.02
N ASP A 6 -8.30 -5.46 -7.28
CA ASP A 6 -7.68 -4.92 -8.48
C ASP A 6 -8.28 -5.51 -9.78
N PRO A 7 -8.23 -4.74 -10.89
CA PRO A 7 -8.81 -5.16 -12.16
C PRO A 7 -8.16 -6.41 -12.75
N ARG A 8 -6.84 -6.61 -12.59
CA ARG A 8 -6.17 -7.81 -13.11
C ARG A 8 -6.72 -9.05 -12.42
N ARG A 9 -6.82 -9.03 -11.09
CA ARG A 9 -7.38 -10.14 -10.33
C ARG A 9 -8.85 -10.36 -10.61
N THR A 10 -9.64 -9.29 -10.72
CA THR A 10 -11.06 -9.38 -11.07
C THR A 10 -11.27 -10.08 -12.41
N PHE A 11 -10.63 -9.60 -13.47
CA PHE A 11 -10.95 -10.02 -14.84
C PHE A 11 -10.09 -11.15 -15.39
N LEU A 12 -8.94 -11.48 -14.75
CA LEU A 12 -8.07 -12.55 -15.24
C LEU A 12 -8.09 -13.80 -14.34
N ASN A 13 -8.56 -13.68 -13.10
CA ASN A 13 -8.55 -14.78 -12.14
C ASN A 13 -9.94 -15.17 -11.63
N LEU A 14 -10.85 -14.21 -11.41
CA LEU A 14 -12.18 -14.48 -10.85
C LEU A 14 -13.27 -14.63 -11.93
N ILE A 15 -13.03 -14.14 -13.11
CA ILE A 15 -13.93 -14.24 -14.27
C ILE A 15 -13.22 -15.06 -15.34
N ASP A 16 -13.96 -15.95 -16.00
CA ASP A 16 -13.43 -16.63 -17.17
C ASP A 16 -13.16 -15.61 -18.28
N PRO A 17 -11.90 -15.40 -18.71
CA PRO A 17 -11.56 -14.44 -19.75
C PRO A 17 -12.26 -14.70 -21.10
N LEU A 18 -12.75 -15.91 -21.33
CA LEU A 18 -13.51 -16.25 -22.54
C LEU A 18 -14.88 -15.56 -22.60
N GLN A 19 -15.38 -15.05 -21.48
CA GLN A 19 -16.63 -14.28 -21.41
C GLN A 19 -16.42 -12.78 -21.71
N LEU A 20 -15.18 -12.37 -21.93
CA LEU A 20 -14.79 -10.98 -22.12
C LEU A 20 -14.27 -10.73 -23.53
N ASP A 21 -14.43 -9.51 -24.03
CA ASP A 21 -13.81 -9.10 -25.29
C ASP A 21 -12.27 -9.26 -25.22
N PRO A 22 -11.63 -9.91 -26.21
CA PRO A 22 -10.18 -10.13 -26.19
C PRO A 22 -9.35 -8.85 -26.10
N THR A 23 -9.82 -7.74 -26.67
CA THR A 23 -9.14 -6.45 -26.59
C THR A 23 -9.21 -5.91 -25.16
N PHE A 24 -10.34 -6.06 -24.48
CA PHE A 24 -10.48 -5.71 -23.07
C PHE A 24 -9.54 -6.54 -22.20
N VAL A 25 -9.52 -7.86 -22.37
CA VAL A 25 -8.61 -8.78 -21.65
C VAL A 25 -7.16 -8.38 -21.85
N SER A 26 -6.76 -8.08 -23.09
CA SER A 26 -5.41 -7.62 -23.41
C SER A 26 -5.06 -6.31 -22.68
N ARG A 27 -5.97 -5.34 -22.66
CA ARG A 27 -5.77 -4.07 -21.94
C ARG A 27 -5.63 -4.29 -20.43
N VAL A 28 -6.47 -5.14 -19.84
CA VAL A 28 -6.38 -5.48 -18.41
C VAL A 28 -5.07 -6.17 -18.08
N ARG A 29 -4.60 -7.08 -18.92
CA ARG A 29 -3.32 -7.77 -18.76
C ARG A 29 -2.13 -6.81 -18.79
N ASN A 30 -2.25 -5.73 -19.56
CA ASN A 30 -1.21 -4.71 -19.72
C ASN A 30 -1.27 -3.60 -18.65
N ILE A 31 -2.20 -3.66 -17.70
CA ILE A 31 -2.14 -2.76 -16.54
C ILE A 31 -0.83 -3.02 -15.81
N ARG A 32 0.01 -2.00 -15.72
CA ARG A 32 1.25 -2.07 -14.96
C ARG A 32 0.93 -2.02 -13.48
N MET A 33 1.34 -3.05 -12.77
CA MET A 33 1.36 -3.10 -11.31
C MET A 33 2.79 -2.89 -10.86
N GLN A 34 2.98 -2.12 -9.81
CA GLN A 34 4.31 -1.90 -9.25
C GLN A 34 4.19 -1.59 -7.78
N GLY A 35 4.12 -2.64 -6.97
CA GLY A 35 4.19 -2.51 -5.51
C GLY A 35 5.56 -1.96 -5.11
N VAL A 36 5.55 -0.88 -4.36
CA VAL A 36 6.77 -0.22 -3.87
C VAL A 36 6.67 0.12 -2.39
N VAL A 37 5.74 -0.53 -1.68
CA VAL A 37 5.46 -0.27 -0.28
C VAL A 37 5.57 -1.55 0.53
N ALA A 38 6.37 -1.52 1.58
CA ALA A 38 6.37 -2.54 2.62
C ALA A 38 5.72 -2.01 3.89
N LYS A 39 5.38 -2.90 4.80
CA LYS A 39 4.82 -2.55 6.10
C LYS A 39 5.58 -3.23 7.23
N VAL A 40 5.90 -2.45 8.26
CA VAL A 40 6.50 -2.95 9.50
C VAL A 40 5.56 -2.61 10.65
N ASN A 41 5.10 -3.64 11.35
CA ASN A 41 4.32 -3.49 12.56
C ASN A 41 5.18 -3.90 13.76
N LEU A 42 5.23 -3.05 14.78
CA LEU A 42 6.02 -3.27 15.98
C LEU A 42 5.08 -3.35 17.20
N ALA A 43 5.21 -4.41 17.98
CA ALA A 43 4.65 -4.48 19.32
C ALA A 43 5.68 -3.88 20.28
N LEU A 44 5.25 -2.89 21.08
CA LEU A 44 6.13 -2.10 21.93
C LEU A 44 5.78 -2.25 23.42
N ASP A 45 6.80 -2.29 24.24
CA ASP A 45 6.69 -2.39 25.70
C ASP A 45 6.14 -1.11 26.35
N ALA A 46 6.41 0.04 25.73
CA ALA A 46 5.94 1.35 26.13
C ALA A 46 5.85 2.29 24.92
N LEU A 47 5.31 3.50 25.14
CA LEU A 47 5.33 4.55 24.13
C LEU A 47 6.75 5.06 23.90
N PRO A 48 7.28 5.04 22.65
CA PRO A 48 8.58 5.59 22.36
C PRO A 48 8.60 7.12 22.50
N SER A 49 9.74 7.64 22.92
CA SER A 49 9.95 9.08 23.09
C SER A 49 10.51 9.68 21.82
N PHE A 50 9.67 10.35 21.04
CA PHE A 50 10.09 11.07 19.85
C PHE A 50 10.64 12.45 20.20
N ARG A 51 11.83 12.76 19.67
CA ARG A 51 12.46 14.08 19.85
C ARG A 51 11.60 15.15 19.17
N GLY A 52 11.25 16.20 19.92
CA GLY A 52 10.53 17.35 19.39
C GLY A 52 9.02 17.12 19.14
N ALA A 53 8.45 16.01 19.60
CA ALA A 53 7.02 15.74 19.49
C ALA A 53 6.38 15.49 20.86
N SER A 54 5.22 16.10 21.12
CA SER A 54 4.43 15.81 22.31
C SER A 54 3.62 14.53 22.14
N PRO A 55 3.17 13.87 23.23
CA PRO A 55 2.29 12.69 23.14
C PRO A 55 1.00 12.93 22.35
N GLU A 56 0.45 14.15 22.37
CA GLU A 56 -0.73 14.52 21.58
C GLU A 56 -0.44 14.52 20.10
N GLN A 57 0.74 15.00 19.69
CA GLN A 57 1.17 15.01 18.29
C GLN A 57 1.40 13.59 17.74
N LEU A 58 1.81 12.64 18.60
CA LEU A 58 2.00 11.24 18.21
C LEU A 58 0.71 10.50 17.88
N ARG A 59 -0.47 11.09 18.15
CA ARG A 59 -1.78 10.56 17.70
C ARG A 59 -2.00 10.71 16.21
N GLY A 60 -1.27 11.61 15.56
CA GLY A 60 -1.29 11.82 14.12
C GLY A 60 -0.37 10.87 13.36
N ALA A 61 -0.30 11.08 12.05
CA ALA A 61 0.72 10.45 11.23
C ALA A 61 2.06 11.19 11.39
N ILE A 62 3.12 10.42 11.59
CA ILE A 62 4.49 10.92 11.65
C ILE A 62 5.15 10.54 10.33
N VAL A 63 5.64 11.54 9.59
CA VAL A 63 6.33 11.30 8.32
C VAL A 63 7.81 11.62 8.48
N ILE A 64 8.66 10.66 8.14
CA ILE A 64 10.11 10.83 8.09
C ILE A 64 10.52 11.00 6.64
N ALA A 65 10.64 12.27 6.23
CA ALA A 65 11.04 12.73 4.92
C ALA A 65 11.64 14.15 5.08
N PRO A 66 12.90 14.28 5.48
CA PRO A 66 13.49 15.58 5.86
C PRO A 66 13.45 16.64 4.75
N ASN A 67 13.54 16.22 3.50
CA ASN A 67 13.49 17.11 2.33
C ASN A 67 13.12 16.34 1.06
N LEU A 68 12.92 17.04 -0.05
CA LEU A 68 12.56 16.44 -1.34
C LEU A 68 13.65 15.52 -1.90
N ASP A 69 14.92 15.87 -1.74
CA ASP A 69 16.04 15.05 -2.20
C ASP A 69 16.09 13.70 -1.48
N TYR A 70 15.67 13.65 -0.22
CA TYR A 70 15.55 12.41 0.53
C TYR A 70 14.51 11.48 -0.09
N ILE A 71 13.35 12.01 -0.43
CA ILE A 71 12.27 11.26 -1.09
C ILE A 71 12.72 10.75 -2.46
N GLU A 72 13.38 11.60 -3.25
CA GLU A 72 13.88 11.23 -4.57
C GLU A 72 14.92 10.11 -4.49
N ARG A 73 15.88 10.20 -3.58
CA ARG A 73 16.88 9.14 -3.37
C ARG A 73 16.25 7.82 -2.90
N ALA A 74 15.24 7.90 -2.04
CA ALA A 74 14.51 6.72 -1.61
C ALA A 74 13.81 6.03 -2.79
N TYR A 75 13.23 6.82 -3.70
CA TYR A 75 12.58 6.31 -4.91
C TYR A 75 13.58 5.81 -5.95
N ASP A 76 14.72 6.48 -6.14
CA ASP A 76 15.75 6.06 -7.08
C ASP A 76 16.24 4.64 -6.80
N ALA A 77 16.45 4.27 -5.54
CA ALA A 77 16.81 2.90 -5.22
C ALA A 77 15.78 1.89 -5.74
N ALA A 78 14.48 2.18 -5.56
CA ALA A 78 13.40 1.30 -6.01
C ALA A 78 13.27 1.21 -7.54
N LYS A 79 13.60 2.27 -8.29
CA LYS A 79 13.65 2.25 -9.76
C LYS A 79 14.61 1.18 -10.28
N TYR A 80 15.69 0.93 -9.55
CA TYR A 80 16.71 -0.06 -9.89
C TYR A 80 16.54 -1.39 -9.13
N GLY A 81 15.35 -1.63 -8.58
CA GLY A 81 15.05 -2.89 -7.89
C GLY A 81 15.80 -3.07 -6.57
N ALA A 82 16.20 -1.99 -5.91
CA ALA A 82 16.87 -2.03 -4.62
C ALA A 82 16.01 -1.42 -3.51
N MET A 83 16.19 -1.91 -2.28
CA MET A 83 15.65 -1.25 -1.11
C MET A 83 16.44 0.02 -0.82
N SER A 84 15.76 1.12 -0.49
CA SER A 84 16.45 2.31 -0.01
C SER A 84 17.01 2.09 1.40
N PRO A 85 18.30 2.38 1.65
CA PRO A 85 18.85 2.39 2.99
C PRO A 85 18.33 3.54 3.86
N GLN A 86 17.73 4.55 3.23
CA GLN A 86 17.06 5.70 3.85
C GLN A 86 15.62 5.80 3.32
N PRO A 87 14.71 4.90 3.75
CA PRO A 87 13.35 4.87 3.24
C PRO A 87 12.54 6.05 3.77
N LEU A 88 11.60 6.54 2.98
CA LEU A 88 10.52 7.37 3.48
C LEU A 88 9.64 6.51 4.39
N LEU A 89 9.37 6.99 5.59
CA LEU A 89 8.56 6.27 6.57
C LEU A 89 7.32 7.08 6.94
N GLU A 90 6.17 6.43 6.91
CA GLU A 90 4.92 6.95 7.47
C GLU A 90 4.54 6.09 8.68
N VAL A 91 4.56 6.69 9.85
CA VAL A 91 4.39 6.01 11.13
C VAL A 91 3.07 6.42 11.77
N THR A 92 2.34 5.44 12.29
CA THR A 92 1.17 5.66 13.13
C THR A 92 1.26 4.80 14.38
N ILE A 93 0.66 5.28 15.49
CA ILE A 93 0.56 4.55 16.75
C ILE A 93 -0.94 4.40 17.10
N PRO A 94 -1.64 3.42 16.47
CA PRO A 94 -3.10 3.31 16.59
C PRO A 94 -3.61 3.18 18.02
N THR A 95 -2.80 2.62 18.92
CA THR A 95 -3.13 2.43 20.32
C THR A 95 -3.23 3.73 21.13
N LEU A 96 -2.75 4.86 20.61
CA LEU A 96 -2.99 6.17 21.21
C LEU A 96 -4.43 6.66 21.00
N SER A 97 -5.09 6.19 19.95
CA SER A 97 -6.51 6.49 19.66
C SER A 97 -7.44 5.40 20.19
N ASP A 98 -6.99 4.14 20.16
CA ASP A 98 -7.78 2.99 20.65
C ASP A 98 -6.88 2.07 21.49
N PRO A 99 -6.75 2.35 22.80
CA PRO A 99 -5.91 1.56 23.70
C PRO A 99 -6.48 0.16 24.01
N SER A 100 -7.71 -0.15 23.62
CA SER A 100 -8.33 -1.46 23.87
C SER A 100 -7.68 -2.60 23.07
N ARG A 101 -6.86 -2.28 22.09
CA ARG A 101 -6.19 -3.25 21.19
C ARG A 101 -4.98 -3.96 21.79
N VAL A 102 -4.51 -3.51 22.93
CA VAL A 102 -3.28 -4.01 23.57
C VAL A 102 -3.43 -4.05 25.09
N PRO A 103 -2.60 -4.83 25.81
CA PRO A 103 -2.53 -4.75 27.26
C PRO A 103 -2.17 -3.33 27.72
N GLN A 104 -2.58 -2.98 28.94
CA GLN A 104 -2.32 -1.67 29.52
C GLN A 104 -0.80 -1.33 29.51
N GLY A 105 -0.47 -0.14 29.05
CA GLY A 105 0.89 0.37 28.95
C GLY A 105 1.67 -0.12 27.72
N LYS A 106 1.13 -1.06 26.95
CA LYS A 106 1.73 -1.52 25.68
C LYS A 106 1.22 -0.71 24.50
N HIS A 107 2.00 -0.73 23.40
CA HIS A 107 1.65 0.00 22.19
C HIS A 107 1.88 -0.84 20.93
N VAL A 108 1.19 -0.46 19.86
CA VAL A 108 1.47 -0.94 18.49
C VAL A 108 1.89 0.27 17.66
N MET A 109 3.00 0.14 16.95
CA MET A 109 3.43 1.08 15.93
C MET A 109 3.31 0.43 14.57
N SER A 110 2.72 1.12 13.63
CA SER A 110 2.58 0.67 12.24
C SER A 110 3.32 1.64 11.33
N VAL A 111 4.24 1.10 10.55
CA VAL A 111 5.13 1.86 9.67
C VAL A 111 4.91 1.44 8.23
N TRP A 112 4.51 2.37 7.35
CA TRP A 112 4.62 2.20 5.92
C TRP A 112 6.01 2.62 5.47
N VAL A 113 6.64 1.74 4.69
CA VAL A 113 8.03 1.88 4.25
C VAL A 113 8.05 2.10 2.75
N GLN A 114 8.54 3.23 2.30
CA GLN A 114 8.69 3.58 0.89
C GLN A 114 10.16 3.98 0.61
N TYR A 115 10.84 3.35 -0.33
CA TYR A 115 10.26 2.46 -1.30
C TYR A 115 10.86 1.06 -1.15
N ALA A 116 10.01 0.06 -1.27
CA ALA A 116 10.38 -1.35 -1.22
C ALA A 116 9.80 -2.02 -2.49
N PRO A 117 10.60 -2.26 -3.53
CA PRO A 117 10.09 -2.75 -4.81
C PRO A 117 9.59 -4.20 -4.69
N TYR A 118 8.51 -4.54 -5.42
CA TYR A 118 7.98 -5.90 -5.46
C TYR A 118 9.06 -6.92 -5.88
N LYS A 119 9.82 -6.58 -6.93
CA LYS A 119 10.91 -7.41 -7.44
C LYS A 119 12.25 -6.76 -7.11
N LEU A 120 13.09 -7.50 -6.40
CA LEU A 120 14.47 -7.10 -6.16
C LEU A 120 15.35 -7.50 -7.34
N GLU A 121 16.26 -6.62 -7.75
CA GLU A 121 17.27 -6.92 -8.78
C GLU A 121 18.29 -7.93 -8.26
N ILE A 122 18.72 -7.75 -7.01
CA ILE A 122 19.67 -8.64 -6.34
C ILE A 122 19.02 -9.22 -5.08
N GLY A 123 19.10 -10.55 -4.95
CA GLY A 123 18.50 -11.24 -3.81
C GLY A 123 17.01 -11.53 -3.97
N ASN A 124 16.37 -11.80 -2.87
CA ASN A 124 14.91 -12.01 -2.79
C ASN A 124 14.39 -11.62 -1.42
N TRP A 125 13.08 -11.37 -1.32
CA TRP A 125 12.45 -10.92 -0.10
C TRP A 125 12.55 -11.91 1.07
N LYS A 126 12.70 -13.21 0.81
CA LYS A 126 12.88 -14.21 1.90
C LYS A 126 14.19 -13.99 2.66
N LEU A 127 15.21 -13.48 1.99
CA LEU A 127 16.53 -13.20 2.59
C LEU A 127 16.65 -11.76 3.07
N GLU A 128 16.03 -10.80 2.39
CA GLU A 128 16.22 -9.36 2.64
C GLU A 128 15.18 -8.78 3.61
N LYS A 129 14.12 -9.51 3.90
CA LYS A 129 12.99 -9.06 4.75
C LYS A 129 13.43 -8.57 6.13
N GLU A 130 14.25 -9.35 6.83
CA GLU A 130 14.74 -9.00 8.18
C GLU A 130 15.65 -7.79 8.15
N LYS A 131 16.46 -7.65 7.10
CA LYS A 131 17.31 -6.48 6.88
C LYS A 131 16.50 -5.20 6.71
N LEU A 132 15.37 -5.27 5.98
CA LEU A 132 14.45 -4.14 5.89
C LEU A 132 13.93 -3.74 7.27
N GLY A 133 13.51 -4.69 8.09
CA GLY A 133 13.05 -4.42 9.47
C GLY A 133 14.10 -3.71 10.30
N HIS A 134 15.34 -4.18 10.27
CA HIS A 134 16.46 -3.55 10.97
C HIS A 134 16.74 -2.11 10.47
N TRP A 135 16.70 -1.88 9.17
CA TRP A 135 16.87 -0.54 8.60
C TRP A 135 15.78 0.42 9.05
N VAL A 136 14.54 -0.04 9.07
CA VAL A 136 13.40 0.77 9.53
C VAL A 136 13.56 1.16 11.00
N ILE A 137 13.88 0.20 11.87
CA ILE A 137 14.09 0.48 13.29
C ILE A 137 15.26 1.47 13.47
N ARG A 138 16.37 1.25 12.79
CA ARG A 138 17.55 2.13 12.86
C ARG A 138 17.24 3.56 12.37
N ALA A 139 16.46 3.70 11.28
CA ALA A 139 16.05 5.01 10.79
C ALA A 139 15.13 5.73 11.81
N LEU A 140 14.27 4.98 12.50
CA LEU A 140 13.39 5.52 13.52
C LEU A 140 14.15 5.93 14.80
N GLU A 141 15.25 5.25 15.15
CA GLU A 141 16.06 5.58 16.33
C GLU A 141 16.72 6.96 16.26
N GLU A 142 16.92 7.49 15.06
CA GLU A 142 17.38 8.89 14.91
C GLU A 142 16.40 9.89 15.54
N TYR A 143 15.10 9.55 15.52
CA TYR A 143 14.01 10.37 16.05
C TYR A 143 13.48 9.88 17.39
N ALA A 144 13.53 8.59 17.67
CA ALA A 144 13.09 7.95 18.90
C ALA A 144 14.19 7.02 19.45
N PRO A 145 15.21 7.53 20.16
CA PRO A 145 16.41 6.79 20.52
C PRO A 145 16.19 5.58 21.42
N ASN A 146 15.04 5.51 22.10
CA ASN A 146 14.69 4.38 22.97
C ASN A 146 13.91 3.28 22.22
N LEU A 147 13.64 3.41 20.93
CA LEU A 147 12.73 2.52 20.21
C LEU A 147 13.19 1.07 20.23
N GLN A 148 14.45 0.81 19.88
CA GLN A 148 14.98 -0.56 19.80
C GLN A 148 14.79 -1.34 21.12
N SER A 149 15.00 -0.68 22.26
CA SER A 149 14.85 -1.30 23.58
C SER A 149 13.40 -1.58 23.96
N LEU A 150 12.43 -0.96 23.28
CA LEU A 150 11.00 -1.13 23.52
C LEU A 150 10.36 -2.17 22.58
N VAL A 151 11.03 -2.62 21.54
CA VAL A 151 10.48 -3.59 20.60
C VAL A 151 10.38 -4.97 21.24
N LEU A 152 9.15 -5.45 21.43
CA LEU A 152 8.87 -6.80 21.92
C LEU A 152 8.78 -7.81 20.76
N HIS A 153 8.18 -7.38 19.64
CA HIS A 153 8.01 -8.19 18.45
C HIS A 153 7.89 -7.30 17.22
N SER A 154 8.33 -7.83 16.07
CA SER A 154 8.19 -7.17 14.77
C SER A 154 7.51 -8.10 13.77
N GLN A 155 6.63 -7.53 12.93
CA GLN A 155 6.07 -8.18 11.75
C GLN A 155 6.41 -7.34 10.54
N ILE A 156 7.06 -7.95 9.56
CA ILE A 156 7.45 -7.27 8.33
C ILE A 156 6.63 -7.89 7.20
N LEU A 157 5.93 -7.06 6.45
CA LEU A 157 5.18 -7.44 5.26
C LEU A 157 5.79 -6.75 4.05
N THR A 158 6.41 -7.53 3.20
CA THR A 158 6.97 -7.07 1.93
C THR A 158 5.86 -6.93 0.88
N PRO A 159 6.10 -6.31 -0.29
CA PRO A 159 5.11 -6.32 -1.37
C PRO A 159 4.68 -7.74 -1.78
N CYS A 160 5.59 -8.72 -1.73
CA CYS A 160 5.25 -10.13 -1.98
C CYS A 160 4.34 -10.72 -0.90
N ASP A 161 4.58 -10.40 0.38
CA ASP A 161 3.70 -10.83 1.47
C ASP A 161 2.31 -10.18 1.37
N LEU A 162 2.23 -8.93 0.89
CA LEU A 162 0.95 -8.26 0.65
C LEU A 162 0.15 -8.95 -0.46
N GLU A 163 0.81 -9.38 -1.52
CA GLU A 163 0.17 -10.17 -2.58
C GLU A 163 -0.28 -11.53 -2.07
N GLU A 164 0.59 -12.27 -1.39
CA GLU A 164 0.30 -13.61 -0.88
C GLU A 164 -0.84 -13.60 0.15
N THR A 165 -0.81 -12.63 1.08
CA THR A 165 -1.74 -12.58 2.20
C THR A 165 -3.09 -11.97 1.82
N TYR A 166 -3.07 -10.90 1.05
CA TYR A 166 -4.28 -10.09 0.78
C TYR A 166 -4.72 -10.15 -0.69
N GLY A 167 -3.97 -10.80 -1.54
CA GLY A 167 -4.30 -10.92 -2.96
C GLY A 167 -4.18 -9.61 -3.73
N VAL A 168 -3.37 -8.68 -3.26
CA VAL A 168 -3.09 -7.42 -3.95
C VAL A 168 -2.03 -7.68 -5.00
N THR A 169 -2.37 -7.65 -6.28
CA THR A 169 -1.47 -8.00 -7.38
C THR A 169 -0.17 -7.19 -7.31
N GLU A 170 0.96 -7.91 -7.26
CA GLU A 170 2.32 -7.35 -7.09
C GLU A 170 2.48 -6.43 -5.87
N GLY A 171 1.61 -6.57 -4.85
CA GLY A 171 1.61 -5.70 -3.67
C GLY A 171 1.25 -4.24 -3.95
N ASP A 172 0.65 -3.93 -5.10
CA ASP A 172 0.29 -2.58 -5.52
C ASP A 172 -1.02 -2.11 -4.88
N LEU A 173 -0.92 -1.38 -3.78
CA LEU A 173 -2.06 -0.86 -3.02
C LEU A 173 -2.94 0.12 -3.83
N ASN A 174 -2.42 0.67 -4.93
CA ASN A 174 -3.17 1.55 -5.82
C ASN A 174 -3.94 0.78 -6.91
N HIS A 175 -3.83 -0.56 -6.94
CA HIS A 175 -4.44 -1.42 -7.94
C HIS A 175 -4.06 -1.04 -9.38
N GLY A 176 -2.82 -0.64 -9.56
CA GLY A 176 -2.21 -0.17 -10.79
C GLY A 176 -1.34 1.05 -10.56
N GLN A 177 -0.15 1.04 -11.15
CA GLN A 177 0.83 2.13 -11.04
C GLN A 177 0.17 3.49 -11.32
N ILE A 178 0.45 4.49 -10.48
CA ILE A 178 0.01 5.87 -10.72
C ILE A 178 0.91 6.47 -11.81
N ALA A 179 0.41 6.43 -13.05
CA ALA A 179 1.06 6.98 -14.23
C ALA A 179 0.00 7.65 -15.12
N LEU A 180 0.38 8.67 -15.89
CA LEU A 180 -0.56 9.48 -16.66
C LEU A 180 -1.42 8.67 -17.64
N ASP A 181 -0.86 7.60 -18.20
CA ASP A 181 -1.52 6.71 -19.16
C ASP A 181 -2.41 5.64 -18.50
N GLN A 182 -2.44 5.54 -17.19
CA GLN A 182 -3.32 4.62 -16.46
C GLN A 182 -3.87 5.22 -15.15
N PHE A 183 -4.19 6.52 -15.16
CA PHE A 183 -4.79 7.24 -14.05
C PHE A 183 -6.07 7.96 -14.50
N TRP A 184 -6.87 8.47 -13.59
CA TRP A 184 -8.14 9.14 -13.84
C TRP A 184 -9.09 8.29 -14.70
N PHE A 185 -9.56 8.84 -15.81
CA PHE A 185 -10.48 8.19 -16.76
C PHE A 185 -9.86 7.06 -17.58
N MET A 186 -8.55 6.81 -17.41
CA MET A 186 -7.89 5.64 -17.98
C MET A 186 -8.07 4.37 -17.13
N ARG A 187 -8.65 4.48 -15.91
CA ARG A 187 -8.92 3.35 -15.02
C ARG A 187 -10.33 2.77 -15.18
N PRO A 188 -10.46 1.43 -15.12
CA PRO A 188 -9.43 0.38 -15.07
C PRO A 188 -8.63 0.28 -16.37
N VAL A 189 -9.28 0.55 -17.51
CA VAL A 189 -8.70 0.66 -18.85
C VAL A 189 -9.48 1.72 -19.63
N PRO A 190 -8.89 2.32 -20.69
CA PRO A 190 -9.57 3.32 -21.50
C PRO A 190 -10.96 2.85 -21.99
N GLY A 191 -11.96 3.72 -21.83
CA GLY A 191 -13.34 3.45 -22.21
C GLY A 191 -14.22 2.81 -21.10
N PHE A 192 -13.65 2.43 -19.95
CA PHE A 192 -14.37 1.76 -18.85
C PHE A 192 -14.38 2.53 -17.54
N ALA A 193 -14.23 3.85 -17.58
CA ALA A 193 -14.20 4.69 -16.37
C ALA A 193 -15.57 4.86 -15.67
N GLN A 194 -16.65 4.31 -16.24
CA GLN A 194 -18.03 4.49 -15.75
C GLN A 194 -18.43 3.45 -14.67
N TYR A 195 -17.46 2.80 -14.04
CA TYR A 195 -17.62 1.81 -12.97
C TYR A 195 -18.27 0.47 -13.38
N HIS A 196 -19.06 0.38 -14.43
CA HIS A 196 -19.58 -0.89 -14.95
C HIS A 196 -18.48 -1.66 -15.70
N ALA A 197 -18.43 -2.96 -15.50
CA ALA A 197 -17.60 -3.88 -16.26
C ALA A 197 -18.28 -4.23 -17.61
N PRO A 198 -17.55 -4.85 -18.56
CA PRO A 198 -18.15 -5.38 -19.80
C PRO A 198 -19.02 -6.63 -19.56
N LEU A 199 -19.40 -6.91 -18.33
CA LEU A 199 -20.35 -7.94 -17.93
C LEU A 199 -21.53 -7.30 -17.21
N ASP A 200 -22.73 -7.70 -17.60
CA ASP A 200 -23.96 -7.17 -17.01
C ASP A 200 -24.00 -7.42 -15.49
N GLY A 201 -24.36 -6.38 -14.76
CA GLY A 201 -24.49 -6.43 -13.31
C GLY A 201 -23.18 -6.46 -12.53
N LEU A 202 -21.99 -6.34 -13.17
CA LEU A 202 -20.72 -6.23 -12.51
C LEU A 202 -20.19 -4.80 -12.51
N TYR A 203 -19.78 -4.33 -11.32
CA TYR A 203 -19.24 -2.99 -11.09
C TYR A 203 -17.91 -3.04 -10.37
N LEU A 204 -17.04 -2.04 -10.62
CA LEU A 204 -15.78 -1.84 -9.92
C LEU A 204 -15.87 -0.66 -8.96
N CYS A 205 -15.35 -0.79 -7.73
CA CYS A 205 -15.41 0.26 -6.73
C CYS A 205 -14.09 0.50 -5.97
N GLY A 206 -13.04 -0.29 -6.27
CA GLY A 206 -11.73 -0.19 -5.63
C GLY A 206 -10.82 0.90 -6.21
N ALA A 207 -9.59 0.96 -5.73
CA ALA A 207 -8.57 1.90 -6.18
C ALA A 207 -8.22 1.76 -7.67
N GLY A 208 -8.44 0.58 -8.26
CA GLY A 208 -8.27 0.32 -9.70
C GLY A 208 -9.37 0.90 -10.59
N ALA A 209 -10.46 1.44 -10.03
CA ALA A 209 -11.50 2.16 -10.77
C ALA A 209 -11.24 3.68 -10.79
N HIS A 210 -11.90 4.40 -11.71
CA HIS A 210 -11.85 5.87 -11.74
C HIS A 210 -12.25 6.49 -10.38
N PRO A 211 -11.60 7.53 -9.89
CA PRO A 211 -10.43 8.28 -10.41
C PRO A 211 -9.08 7.63 -10.10
N GLY A 212 -9.07 6.56 -9.32
CA GLY A 212 -7.87 5.85 -8.90
C GLY A 212 -7.24 6.38 -7.61
N GLY A 213 -6.69 5.49 -6.78
CA GLY A 213 -5.89 5.82 -5.61
C GLY A 213 -6.57 6.59 -4.46
N LEU A 214 -7.72 7.23 -4.70
CA LEU A 214 -8.42 8.03 -3.71
C LEU A 214 -9.41 7.17 -2.89
N PRO A 215 -9.27 7.13 -1.56
CA PRO A 215 -10.18 6.38 -0.70
C PRO A 215 -11.62 6.81 -0.90
N CYS A 216 -12.54 5.84 -0.96
CA CYS A 216 -13.99 6.02 -1.01
C CYS A 216 -14.57 6.71 -2.27
N ALA A 217 -13.79 7.41 -3.10
CA ALA A 217 -14.31 8.12 -4.27
C ALA A 217 -14.93 7.17 -5.29
N ALA A 218 -14.22 6.11 -5.67
CA ALA A 218 -14.69 5.11 -6.61
C ALA A 218 -15.93 4.37 -6.07
N GLY A 219 -15.96 4.00 -4.79
CA GLY A 219 -17.10 3.33 -4.16
C GLY A 219 -18.36 4.18 -4.16
N ARG A 220 -18.25 5.48 -3.78
CA ARG A 220 -19.38 6.42 -3.84
C ARG A 220 -19.93 6.57 -5.25
N ASN A 221 -19.06 6.69 -6.24
CA ASN A 221 -19.46 6.89 -7.62
C ASN A 221 -20.06 5.61 -8.23
N ALA A 222 -19.50 4.44 -7.92
CA ALA A 222 -20.07 3.16 -8.32
C ALA A 222 -21.48 2.96 -7.74
N ALA A 223 -21.71 3.29 -6.47
CA ALA A 223 -23.02 3.22 -5.84
C ALA A 223 -24.05 4.12 -6.55
N ARG A 224 -23.64 5.34 -6.93
CA ARG A 224 -24.50 6.26 -7.69
C ARG A 224 -24.84 5.71 -9.08
N GLU A 225 -23.88 5.08 -9.75
CA GLU A 225 -24.11 4.50 -11.09
C GLU A 225 -25.04 3.29 -11.00
N ILE A 226 -24.90 2.44 -9.99
CA ILE A 226 -25.82 1.33 -9.72
C ILE A 226 -27.24 1.85 -9.51
N SER A 227 -27.41 2.86 -8.65
CA SER A 227 -28.74 3.43 -8.32
C SER A 227 -29.44 4.08 -9.53
N LYS A 228 -28.74 4.49 -10.57
CA LYS A 228 -29.35 5.03 -11.80
C LYS A 228 -29.89 3.93 -12.73
N ARG A 229 -29.39 2.71 -12.57
CA ARG A 229 -29.70 1.56 -13.44
C ARG A 229 -30.65 0.56 -12.78
N SER A 230 -30.93 0.76 -11.49
CA SER A 230 -31.96 0.02 -10.74
C SER A 230 -33.32 0.68 -10.90
#